data_7745be200e64e366a52ee8774570f834
#
_entry.id   7745be200e64e366a52ee8774570f834
#
_cell.length_a   1.000
_cell.length_b   1.000
_cell.length_c   1.000
_cell.angle_alpha   90.00
_cell.angle_beta   90.00
_cell.angle_gamma   90.00
#
_symmetry.space_group_name_H-M   'P 1'
#
loop_
_entity.id
_entity.type
_entity.pdbx_description
1 polymer ?
#
loop_
_entity_poly.entity_id
_entity_poly.type
_entity_poly.pdbx_seq_one_letter_code
_entity_poly.pdbx_strand_id
1 'polypeptide(L)'
;LDIQDWLQRSQGHFGVVHGDPRNGSLPELIARLAERLPGGYLVGGLSSSHGEEPQIANGIVQGGLSGVIFSDAVNVITGLTQGCSPIAGKHIITECERNIIARIDDRPALDVFYEDIGEILARDLNRVAGYIFAGLPIADSDRGDYLVRNLIGVDAKNKLLAIGDLIEPGQPLQFCRRDGRSAWDDLQR
;
A
#
# COMPACT_ATOMS: atom_id res chain seq x y z
N LEU A 1 19.55 -16.37 -20.59
CA LEU A 1 20.13 -16.22 -19.25
C LEU A 1 19.07 -16.68 -18.25
N ASP A 2 19.40 -17.70 -17.44
CA ASP A 2 18.54 -18.06 -16.33
C ASP A 2 18.61 -16.94 -15.29
N ILE A 3 17.47 -16.35 -14.93
CA ILE A 3 17.41 -15.26 -13.97
C ILE A 3 17.95 -15.68 -12.61
N GLN A 4 17.82 -16.95 -12.26
CA GLN A 4 18.35 -17.51 -11.00
C GLN A 4 19.88 -17.49 -10.97
N ASP A 5 20.52 -17.93 -12.05
CA ASP A 5 21.98 -17.88 -12.19
C ASP A 5 22.49 -16.44 -12.15
N TRP A 6 21.75 -15.51 -12.75
CA TRP A 6 22.14 -14.11 -12.74
C TRP A 6 22.01 -13.50 -11.34
N LEU A 7 20.90 -13.75 -10.64
CA LEU A 7 20.65 -13.26 -9.26
C LEU A 7 21.74 -13.73 -8.29
N GLN A 8 22.18 -15.01 -8.42
CA GLN A 8 23.23 -15.56 -7.57
C GLN A 8 24.61 -14.96 -7.87
N ARG A 9 24.93 -14.73 -9.14
CA ARG A 9 26.24 -14.19 -9.54
C ARG A 9 26.37 -12.69 -9.33
N SER A 10 25.28 -11.96 -9.51
CA SER A 10 25.26 -10.48 -9.51
C SER A 10 24.83 -9.90 -8.17
N GLN A 11 24.52 -10.72 -7.16
CA GLN A 11 24.00 -10.28 -5.86
C GLN A 11 22.88 -9.26 -6.04
N GLY A 12 21.83 -9.66 -6.78
CA GLY A 12 20.67 -8.80 -7.00
C GLY A 12 20.13 -8.28 -5.68
N HIS A 13 20.02 -6.95 -5.56
CA HIS A 13 19.71 -6.29 -4.31
C HIS A 13 18.43 -5.44 -4.38
N PHE A 14 18.19 -4.80 -5.51
CA PHE A 14 17.07 -3.88 -5.67
C PHE A 14 16.39 -4.11 -7.02
N GLY A 15 15.05 -4.12 -7.06
CA GLY A 15 14.30 -4.27 -8.29
C GLY A 15 13.25 -3.17 -8.51
N VAL A 16 13.18 -2.67 -9.75
CA VAL A 16 12.07 -1.85 -10.23
C VAL A 16 11.23 -2.71 -11.16
N VAL A 17 9.99 -2.99 -10.77
CA VAL A 17 9.15 -3.96 -11.48
C VAL A 17 7.78 -3.37 -11.84
N HIS A 18 7.22 -3.85 -12.95
CA HIS A 18 5.86 -3.52 -13.39
C HIS A 18 5.09 -4.82 -13.62
N GLY A 19 3.85 -4.85 -13.16
CA GLY A 19 2.99 -6.02 -13.26
C GLY A 19 1.72 -5.77 -14.04
N ASP A 20 1.27 -6.78 -14.79
CA ASP A 20 -0.05 -6.77 -15.43
C ASP A 20 -1.12 -7.06 -14.38
N PRO A 21 -2.02 -6.09 -14.07
CA PRO A 21 -3.05 -6.27 -13.04
C PRO A 21 -4.07 -7.36 -13.38
N ARG A 22 -4.15 -7.78 -14.64
CA ARG A 22 -5.04 -8.87 -15.08
C ARG A 22 -4.48 -10.26 -14.79
N ASN A 23 -3.21 -10.36 -14.42
CA ASN A 23 -2.60 -11.62 -14.03
C ASN A 23 -2.93 -11.94 -12.56
N GLY A 24 -3.84 -12.87 -12.33
CA GLY A 24 -4.25 -13.28 -10.97
C GLY A 24 -3.11 -13.86 -10.11
N SER A 25 -2.01 -14.31 -10.72
CA SER A 25 -0.81 -14.80 -10.01
C SER A 25 0.20 -13.70 -9.69
N LEU A 26 -0.09 -12.44 -10.01
CA LEU A 26 0.88 -11.34 -9.83
C LEU A 26 1.35 -11.18 -8.37
N PRO A 27 0.48 -11.25 -7.35
CA PRO A 27 0.93 -11.17 -5.95
C PRO A 27 1.94 -12.27 -5.59
N GLU A 28 1.69 -13.51 -6.04
CA GLU A 28 2.61 -14.63 -5.83
C GLU A 28 3.95 -14.42 -6.57
N LEU A 29 3.92 -13.91 -7.80
CA LEU A 29 5.13 -13.63 -8.56
C LEU A 29 6.00 -12.56 -7.88
N ILE A 30 5.38 -11.51 -7.33
CA ILE A 30 6.08 -10.46 -6.58
C ILE A 30 6.70 -11.04 -5.32
N ALA A 31 5.96 -11.81 -4.52
CA ALA A 31 6.46 -12.43 -3.30
C ALA A 31 7.65 -13.35 -3.59
N ARG A 32 7.53 -14.24 -4.57
CA ARG A 32 8.61 -15.16 -4.99
C ARG A 32 9.84 -14.43 -5.52
N LEU A 33 9.68 -13.30 -6.18
CA LEU A 33 10.81 -12.49 -6.63
C LEU A 33 11.49 -11.80 -5.44
N ALA A 34 10.71 -11.23 -4.51
CA ALA A 34 11.24 -10.58 -3.31
C ALA A 34 12.04 -11.55 -2.44
N GLU A 35 11.56 -12.78 -2.24
CA GLU A 35 12.26 -13.85 -1.50
C GLU A 35 13.64 -14.20 -2.10
N ARG A 36 13.83 -13.92 -3.38
CA ARG A 36 15.09 -14.19 -4.10
C ARG A 36 16.09 -13.04 -4.12
N LEU A 37 15.72 -11.92 -3.50
CA LEU A 37 16.58 -10.73 -3.35
C LEU A 37 17.05 -10.61 -1.89
N PRO A 38 18.12 -11.31 -1.49
CA PRO A 38 18.59 -11.33 -0.10
C PRO A 38 18.95 -9.92 0.37
N GLY A 39 18.26 -9.44 1.42
CA GLY A 39 18.49 -8.09 1.98
C GLY A 39 18.08 -6.94 1.08
N GLY A 40 17.45 -7.24 -0.06
CA GLY A 40 16.94 -6.25 -0.99
C GLY A 40 15.41 -6.11 -0.97
N TYR A 41 14.90 -5.22 -1.79
CA TYR A 41 13.46 -5.06 -1.94
C TYR A 41 13.05 -4.61 -3.34
N LEU A 42 11.74 -4.68 -3.60
CA LEU A 42 11.14 -4.31 -4.87
C LEU A 42 10.34 -3.03 -4.73
N VAL A 43 10.43 -2.17 -5.75
CA VAL A 43 9.52 -1.05 -5.96
C VAL A 43 8.92 -1.16 -7.35
N GLY A 44 7.78 -0.51 -7.57
CA GLY A 44 7.16 -0.50 -8.90
C GLY A 44 5.68 -0.22 -8.85
N GLY A 45 4.99 -0.69 -9.88
CA GLY A 45 3.56 -0.45 -10.01
C GLY A 45 2.87 -1.41 -10.98
N LEU A 46 1.57 -1.28 -11.04
CA LEU A 46 0.76 -1.97 -12.03
C LEU A 46 0.78 -1.21 -13.34
N SER A 47 0.88 -1.93 -14.45
CA SER A 47 0.72 -1.34 -15.78
C SER A 47 -0.72 -0.85 -15.95
N SER A 48 -0.90 0.22 -16.72
CA SER A 48 -2.22 0.77 -17.05
C SER A 48 -2.25 1.27 -18.47
N SER A 49 -3.14 0.72 -19.29
CA SER A 49 -3.36 1.17 -20.66
C SER A 49 -4.82 1.03 -21.08
N HIS A 50 -5.15 1.54 -22.27
CA HIS A 50 -6.48 1.37 -22.88
C HIS A 50 -6.52 0.09 -23.72
N GLY A 51 -6.45 -1.09 -23.10
CA GLY A 51 -6.51 -2.35 -23.83
C GLY A 51 -5.51 -3.39 -23.33
N GLU A 52 -4.58 -3.81 -24.18
CA GLU A 52 -3.52 -4.72 -23.78
C GLU A 52 -2.49 -4.01 -22.86
N GLU A 53 -1.95 -4.77 -21.90
CA GLU A 53 -0.94 -4.30 -20.94
C GLU A 53 0.45 -4.81 -21.36
N PRO A 54 1.10 -4.24 -22.41
CA PRO A 54 2.39 -4.71 -22.85
C PRO A 54 3.45 -4.47 -21.77
N GLN A 55 4.30 -5.46 -21.57
CA GLN A 55 5.45 -5.44 -20.68
C GLN A 55 6.72 -5.41 -21.52
N ILE A 56 7.80 -4.90 -20.96
CA ILE A 56 9.11 -4.89 -21.63
C ILE A 56 10.09 -5.75 -20.83
N ALA A 57 10.59 -6.81 -21.47
CA ALA A 57 11.62 -7.69 -20.93
C ALA A 57 12.49 -8.20 -22.09
N ASN A 58 13.51 -7.41 -22.52
CA ASN A 58 14.32 -7.63 -23.75
C ASN A 58 13.49 -7.65 -25.05
N GLY A 59 12.26 -7.25 -25.00
CA GLY A 59 11.27 -7.21 -26.07
C GLY A 59 9.89 -6.94 -25.50
N ILE A 60 8.89 -6.83 -26.38
CA ILE A 60 7.51 -6.67 -25.96
C ILE A 60 6.95 -8.05 -25.58
N VAL A 61 6.46 -8.19 -24.35
CA VAL A 61 5.83 -9.40 -23.81
C VAL A 61 4.48 -9.04 -23.22
N GLN A 62 3.61 -10.04 -23.02
CA GLN A 62 2.29 -9.84 -22.41
C GLN A 62 2.17 -10.66 -21.12
N GLY A 63 1.48 -10.05 -20.15
CA GLY A 63 1.22 -10.67 -18.85
C GLY A 63 2.44 -10.74 -17.93
N GLY A 64 2.19 -11.07 -16.70
CA GLY A 64 3.24 -11.32 -15.72
C GLY A 64 3.88 -10.07 -15.11
N LEU A 65 5.16 -10.21 -14.79
CA LEU A 65 5.97 -9.22 -14.11
C LEU A 65 7.23 -8.96 -14.95
N SER A 66 7.54 -7.71 -15.22
CA SER A 66 8.75 -7.29 -15.93
C SER A 66 9.47 -6.18 -15.17
N GLY A 67 10.76 -6.00 -15.42
CA GLY A 67 11.49 -4.93 -14.74
C GLY A 67 13.00 -5.04 -14.88
N VAL A 68 13.70 -4.33 -14.02
CA VAL A 68 15.16 -4.31 -13.93
C VAL A 68 15.57 -4.60 -12.50
N ILE A 69 16.59 -5.45 -12.34
CA ILE A 69 17.20 -5.74 -11.05
C ILE A 69 18.62 -5.19 -11.05
N PHE A 70 18.95 -4.46 -10.00
CA PHE A 70 20.27 -3.88 -9.78
C PHE A 70 21.03 -4.72 -8.76
N SER A 71 22.34 -4.81 -8.96
CA SER A 71 23.25 -5.43 -7.98
C SER A 71 23.53 -4.46 -6.83
N ASP A 72 24.12 -4.96 -5.77
CA ASP A 72 24.59 -4.20 -4.61
C ASP A 72 25.68 -3.15 -4.93
N ALA A 73 26.31 -3.26 -6.11
CA ALA A 73 27.26 -2.25 -6.61
C ALA A 73 26.58 -0.91 -6.98
N VAL A 74 25.25 -0.89 -7.10
CA VAL A 74 24.48 0.31 -7.42
C VAL A 74 23.87 0.89 -6.15
N ASN A 75 24.30 2.07 -5.74
CA ASN A 75 23.67 2.80 -4.65
C ASN A 75 22.27 3.25 -5.05
N VAL A 76 21.25 2.80 -4.33
CA VAL A 76 19.86 3.16 -4.55
C VAL A 76 19.30 3.79 -3.30
N ILE A 77 18.64 4.94 -3.48
CA ILE A 77 17.85 5.59 -2.45
C ILE A 77 16.42 5.64 -2.95
N THR A 78 15.48 5.24 -2.10
CA THR A 78 14.06 5.27 -2.43
C THR A 78 13.32 6.22 -1.53
N GLY A 79 12.24 6.79 -2.04
CA GLY A 79 11.31 7.61 -1.29
C GLY A 79 9.88 7.23 -1.65
N LEU A 80 8.99 7.28 -0.66
CA LEU A 80 7.57 7.02 -0.84
C LEU A 80 6.80 8.31 -0.60
N THR A 81 5.92 8.67 -1.53
CA THR A 81 4.94 9.74 -1.31
C THR A 81 3.54 9.17 -1.43
N GLN A 82 2.70 9.43 -0.44
CA GLN A 82 1.30 8.98 -0.40
C GLN A 82 0.32 10.09 -0.77
N GLY A 83 0.75 11.34 -0.72
CA GLY A 83 -0.11 12.51 -0.94
C GLY A 83 -1.28 12.59 0.04
N CYS A 84 -1.10 12.05 1.22
CA CYS A 84 -2.07 12.01 2.31
C CYS A 84 -1.41 12.41 3.61
N SER A 85 -2.14 13.07 4.50
CA SER A 85 -1.69 13.40 5.85
C SER A 85 -2.61 12.82 6.91
N PRO A 86 -2.08 12.36 8.06
CA PRO A 86 -2.89 11.92 9.18
C PRO A 86 -3.83 13.03 9.66
N ILE A 87 -5.06 12.65 10.05
CA ILE A 87 -6.08 13.58 10.57
C ILE A 87 -6.00 13.62 12.10
N ALA A 88 -5.71 12.47 12.71
CA ALA A 88 -5.67 12.29 14.14
C ALA A 88 -4.49 11.39 14.56
N GLY A 89 -4.50 10.91 15.80
CA GLY A 89 -3.49 10.01 16.32
C GLY A 89 -3.51 8.61 15.69
N LYS A 90 -2.56 7.78 16.12
CA LYS A 90 -2.54 6.35 15.79
C LYS A 90 -3.46 5.61 16.74
N HIS A 91 -4.14 4.61 16.22
CA HIS A 91 -5.04 3.68 16.89
C HIS A 91 -4.55 2.25 16.73
N ILE A 92 -5.16 1.33 17.45
CA ILE A 92 -4.94 -0.11 17.31
C ILE A 92 -6.24 -0.78 16.92
N ILE A 93 -6.21 -1.61 15.87
CA ILE A 93 -7.32 -2.48 15.51
C ILE A 93 -7.39 -3.57 16.58
N THR A 94 -8.47 -3.60 17.37
CA THR A 94 -8.62 -4.59 18.45
C THR A 94 -9.50 -5.76 18.06
N GLU A 95 -10.41 -5.57 17.10
CA GLU A 95 -11.25 -6.64 16.56
C GLU A 95 -11.51 -6.41 15.06
N CYS A 96 -11.25 -7.43 14.25
CA CYS A 96 -11.51 -7.40 12.81
C CYS A 96 -11.75 -8.80 12.24
N GLU A 97 -12.37 -8.85 11.08
CA GLU A 97 -12.51 -10.05 10.26
C GLU A 97 -12.16 -9.72 8.81
N ARG A 98 -11.09 -10.32 8.27
CA ARG A 98 -10.54 -10.08 6.93
C ARG A 98 -10.21 -8.61 6.70
N ASN A 99 -11.08 -7.87 6.03
CA ASN A 99 -10.93 -6.45 5.70
C ASN A 99 -11.97 -5.55 6.41
N ILE A 100 -12.70 -6.11 7.37
CA ILE A 100 -13.75 -5.42 8.14
C ILE A 100 -13.24 -5.18 9.55
N ILE A 101 -13.23 -3.93 9.98
CA ILE A 101 -12.86 -3.51 11.33
C ILE A 101 -14.13 -3.39 12.16
N ALA A 102 -14.19 -4.14 13.26
CA ALA A 102 -15.29 -4.07 14.22
C ALA A 102 -14.95 -3.13 15.39
N ARG A 103 -13.72 -3.19 15.89
CA ARG A 103 -13.29 -2.36 17.03
C ARG A 103 -11.90 -1.77 16.80
N ILE A 104 -11.77 -0.53 17.26
CA ILE A 104 -10.53 0.24 17.32
C ILE A 104 -10.39 0.76 18.75
N ASP A 105 -9.25 0.50 19.42
CA ASP A 105 -8.99 0.87 20.82
C ASP A 105 -10.12 0.40 21.75
N ASP A 106 -10.60 -0.83 21.54
CA ASP A 106 -11.72 -1.46 22.25
C ASP A 106 -13.07 -0.75 22.15
N ARG A 107 -13.23 0.14 21.17
CA ARG A 107 -14.45 0.89 20.88
C ARG A 107 -14.99 0.52 19.49
N PRO A 108 -16.30 0.70 19.22
CA PRO A 108 -16.83 0.49 17.88
C PRO A 108 -16.05 1.30 16.83
N ALA A 109 -15.60 0.65 15.75
CA ALA A 109 -14.71 1.26 14.76
C ALA A 109 -15.29 2.54 14.15
N LEU A 110 -16.59 2.56 13.87
CA LEU A 110 -17.25 3.71 13.27
C LEU A 110 -17.34 4.91 14.23
N ASP A 111 -17.42 4.68 15.54
CA ASP A 111 -17.48 5.77 16.52
C ASP A 111 -16.11 6.49 16.58
N VAL A 112 -15.01 5.73 16.60
CA VAL A 112 -13.65 6.28 16.56
C VAL A 112 -13.42 7.02 15.24
N PHE A 113 -13.84 6.43 14.13
CA PHE A 113 -13.75 7.08 12.82
C PHE A 113 -14.47 8.43 12.77
N TYR A 114 -15.71 8.51 13.28
CA TYR A 114 -16.47 9.76 13.29
C TYR A 114 -15.85 10.85 14.18
N GLU A 115 -15.24 10.46 15.29
CA GLU A 115 -14.50 11.41 16.14
C GLU A 115 -13.31 11.99 15.39
N ASP A 116 -12.53 11.17 14.71
CA ASP A 116 -11.35 11.61 13.99
C ASP A 116 -11.64 12.51 12.79
N ILE A 117 -12.67 12.19 12.00
CA ILE A 117 -13.04 12.99 10.83
C ILE A 117 -13.84 14.25 11.18
N GLY A 118 -14.36 14.30 12.38
CA GLY A 118 -15.18 15.41 12.87
C GLY A 118 -16.61 15.42 12.35
N GLU A 119 -17.48 16.16 13.04
CA GLU A 119 -18.93 16.17 12.79
C GLU A 119 -19.34 16.57 11.37
N ILE A 120 -18.60 17.46 10.72
CA ILE A 120 -18.95 17.98 9.39
C ILE A 120 -18.86 16.88 8.33
N LEU A 121 -17.81 16.07 8.37
CA LEU A 121 -17.61 14.96 7.44
C LEU A 121 -18.46 13.75 7.82
N ALA A 122 -18.68 13.51 9.10
CA ALA A 122 -19.52 12.42 9.60
C ALA A 122 -21.00 12.52 9.13
N ARG A 123 -21.48 13.73 8.79
CA ARG A 123 -22.85 13.95 8.27
C ARG A 123 -23.03 13.57 6.80
N ASP A 124 -21.95 13.47 6.03
CA ASP A 124 -22.02 13.18 4.59
C ASP A 124 -20.93 12.20 4.18
N LEU A 125 -21.23 10.92 4.38
CA LEU A 125 -20.31 9.82 4.06
C LEU A 125 -19.94 9.75 2.56
N ASN A 126 -20.78 10.30 1.67
CA ASN A 126 -20.42 10.36 0.25
C ASN A 126 -19.24 11.30 -0.02
N ARG A 127 -19.06 12.32 0.81
CA ARG A 127 -17.89 13.21 0.75
C ARG A 127 -16.63 12.61 1.35
N VAL A 128 -16.79 11.61 2.20
CA VAL A 128 -15.67 10.88 2.83
C VAL A 128 -14.99 9.93 1.82
N ALA A 129 -15.80 9.32 0.95
CA ALA A 129 -15.29 8.40 -0.08
C ALA A 129 -14.33 9.12 -1.03
N GLY A 130 -13.11 8.60 -1.17
CA GLY A 130 -12.05 9.18 -2.01
C GLY A 130 -11.35 10.41 -1.43
N TYR A 131 -11.72 10.85 -0.22
CA TYR A 131 -11.06 11.95 0.50
C TYR A 131 -10.39 11.48 1.80
N ILE A 132 -11.03 10.57 2.53
CA ILE A 132 -10.49 9.94 3.75
C ILE A 132 -10.05 8.51 3.44
N PHE A 133 -8.95 8.11 4.03
CA PHE A 133 -8.29 6.84 3.82
C PHE A 133 -7.86 6.23 5.16
N ALA A 134 -7.66 4.92 5.16
CA ALA A 134 -6.97 4.23 6.23
C ALA A 134 -5.46 4.23 5.95
N GLY A 135 -4.66 4.73 6.86
CA GLY A 135 -3.22 4.63 6.85
C GLY A 135 -2.78 3.48 7.75
N LEU A 136 -2.06 2.52 7.19
CA LEU A 136 -1.49 1.38 7.92
C LEU A 136 0.01 1.62 8.11
N PRO A 137 0.48 2.00 9.31
CA PRO A 137 1.90 2.23 9.56
C PRO A 137 2.75 1.03 9.21
N ILE A 138 3.87 1.27 8.52
CA ILE A 138 4.84 0.23 8.17
C ILE A 138 5.71 -0.02 9.40
N ALA A 139 5.80 -1.29 9.81
CA ALA A 139 6.69 -1.69 10.89
C ALA A 139 8.15 -1.34 10.52
N ASP A 140 8.92 -0.91 11.52
CA ASP A 140 10.35 -0.60 11.38
C ASP A 140 10.70 0.51 10.37
N SER A 141 9.72 1.32 9.94
CA SER A 141 10.01 2.53 9.17
C SER A 141 10.63 3.60 10.06
N ASP A 142 11.85 4.00 9.77
CA ASP A 142 12.58 5.08 10.45
C ASP A 142 11.96 6.46 10.16
N ARG A 143 11.15 6.59 9.11
CA ARG A 143 10.48 7.81 8.67
C ARG A 143 9.01 7.90 9.06
N GLY A 144 8.47 6.85 9.68
CA GLY A 144 7.06 6.77 10.05
C GLY A 144 6.12 6.61 8.86
N ASP A 145 6.60 5.95 7.80
CA ASP A 145 5.81 5.68 6.60
C ASP A 145 4.59 4.80 6.89
N TYR A 146 3.56 4.93 6.08
CA TYR A 146 2.34 4.14 6.16
C TYR A 146 1.76 3.86 4.78
N LEU A 147 1.08 2.73 4.64
CA LEU A 147 0.35 2.38 3.42
C LEU A 147 -1.04 2.99 3.47
N VAL A 148 -1.43 3.68 2.41
CA VAL A 148 -2.76 4.27 2.28
C VAL A 148 -3.71 3.28 1.61
N ARG A 149 -4.87 3.05 2.23
CA ARG A 149 -5.93 2.15 1.74
C ARG A 149 -7.26 2.86 1.68
N ASN A 150 -8.03 2.56 0.65
CA ASN A 150 -9.38 3.09 0.52
C ASN A 150 -10.30 2.57 1.63
N LEU A 151 -11.18 3.43 2.12
CA LEU A 151 -12.37 3.00 2.81
C LEU A 151 -13.36 2.53 1.76
N ILE A 152 -13.73 1.24 1.79
CA ILE A 152 -14.57 0.60 0.78
C ILE A 152 -16.00 0.35 1.24
N GLY A 153 -16.29 0.53 2.53
CA GLY A 153 -17.63 0.39 3.06
C GLY A 153 -17.77 0.86 4.51
N VAL A 154 -18.98 1.26 4.85
CA VAL A 154 -19.42 1.64 6.20
C VAL A 154 -20.74 0.94 6.50
N ASP A 155 -20.82 0.20 7.59
CA ASP A 155 -22.09 -0.31 8.14
C ASP A 155 -22.45 0.48 9.39
N ALA A 156 -23.33 1.45 9.22
CA ALA A 156 -23.77 2.32 10.32
C ALA A 156 -24.59 1.58 11.38
N LYS A 157 -25.28 0.49 11.01
CA LYS A 157 -26.12 -0.28 11.95
C LYS A 157 -25.26 -1.08 12.92
N ASN A 158 -24.23 -1.75 12.40
CA ASN A 158 -23.33 -2.59 13.19
C ASN A 158 -22.02 -1.85 13.58
N LYS A 159 -21.89 -0.58 13.18
CA LYS A 159 -20.73 0.29 13.45
C LYS A 159 -19.39 -0.26 12.92
N LEU A 160 -19.42 -0.87 11.73
CA LEU A 160 -18.28 -1.48 11.08
C LEU A 160 -17.68 -0.57 10.00
N LEU A 161 -16.37 -0.73 9.77
CA LEU A 161 -15.64 -0.12 8.66
C LEU A 161 -15.01 -1.22 7.79
N ALA A 162 -15.06 -1.06 6.47
CA ALA A 162 -14.33 -1.93 5.55
C ALA A 162 -13.25 -1.14 4.81
N ILE A 163 -12.05 -1.70 4.75
CA ILE A 163 -10.90 -1.10 4.04
C ILE A 163 -10.41 -1.99 2.92
N GLY A 164 -9.63 -1.43 1.99
CA GLY A 164 -9.11 -2.12 0.82
C GLY A 164 -7.84 -2.94 1.09
N ASP A 165 -7.74 -3.59 2.24
CA ASP A 165 -6.63 -4.49 2.60
C ASP A 165 -7.09 -5.56 3.60
N LEU A 166 -6.33 -6.65 3.71
CA LEU A 166 -6.50 -7.63 4.78
C LEU A 166 -5.79 -7.12 6.03
N ILE A 167 -6.44 -7.29 7.17
CA ILE A 167 -5.98 -6.74 8.46
C ILE A 167 -6.07 -7.79 9.55
N GLU A 168 -5.29 -7.56 10.60
CA GLU A 168 -5.21 -8.44 11.76
C GLU A 168 -5.38 -7.64 13.08
N PRO A 169 -5.91 -8.25 14.15
CA PRO A 169 -5.95 -7.63 15.46
C PRO A 169 -4.53 -7.30 15.96
N GLY A 170 -4.38 -6.14 16.59
CA GLY A 170 -3.09 -5.61 17.05
C GLY A 170 -2.40 -4.72 16.02
N GLN A 171 -2.89 -4.65 14.80
CA GLN A 171 -2.31 -3.82 13.75
C GLN A 171 -2.58 -2.34 14.02
N PRO A 172 -1.56 -1.46 13.86
CA PRO A 172 -1.76 -0.03 13.99
C PRO A 172 -2.52 0.54 12.78
N LEU A 173 -3.35 1.55 13.06
CA LEU A 173 -4.18 2.26 12.09
C LEU A 173 -4.14 3.76 12.38
N GLN A 174 -4.21 4.58 11.35
CA GLN A 174 -4.49 6.01 11.46
C GLN A 174 -5.39 6.44 10.30
N PHE A 175 -6.30 7.39 10.53
CA PHE A 175 -7.07 7.94 9.42
C PHE A 175 -6.31 9.09 8.77
N CYS A 176 -6.37 9.15 7.44
CA CYS A 176 -5.63 10.10 6.63
C CYS A 176 -6.56 10.81 5.66
N ARG A 177 -6.26 12.05 5.34
CA ARG A 177 -6.94 12.79 4.26
C ARG A 177 -5.99 13.03 3.09
N ARG A 178 -6.53 13.05 1.89
CA ARG A 178 -5.77 13.46 0.71
C ARG A 178 -5.42 14.95 0.81
N ASP A 179 -4.16 15.26 0.61
CA ASP A 179 -3.63 16.60 0.80
C ASP A 179 -2.48 16.87 -0.19
N GLY A 180 -2.70 17.84 -1.09
CA GLY A 180 -1.71 18.22 -2.10
C GLY A 180 -0.43 18.81 -1.50
N ARG A 181 -0.50 19.41 -0.32
CA ARG A 181 0.68 19.93 0.37
C ARG A 181 1.57 18.81 0.88
N SER A 182 0.96 17.75 1.44
CA SER A 182 1.68 16.56 1.87
C SER A 182 2.43 15.91 0.69
N ALA A 183 1.78 15.82 -0.48
CA ALA A 183 2.44 15.31 -1.68
C ALA A 183 3.64 16.16 -2.11
N TRP A 184 3.53 17.48 -1.98
CA TRP A 184 4.61 18.40 -2.29
C TRP A 184 5.77 18.29 -1.29
N ASP A 185 5.47 18.25 0.01
CA ASP A 185 6.46 18.13 1.07
C ASP A 185 7.21 16.78 0.97
N ASP A 186 6.51 15.69 0.64
CA ASP A 186 7.10 14.37 0.41
C ASP A 186 8.04 14.36 -0.82
N LEU A 187 7.68 15.09 -1.88
CA LEU A 187 8.49 15.18 -3.09
C LEU A 187 9.81 15.95 -2.86
N GLN A 188 9.87 16.81 -1.84
CA GLN A 188 11.05 17.61 -1.53
C GLN A 188 12.02 16.96 -0.54
N ARG A 189 11.64 15.81 0.04
CA ARG A 189 12.46 15.02 0.95
C ARG A 189 13.48 14.17 0.21
#